data_fc3dd233a87b1212167845c5269200c9
#
_entry.id   fc3dd233a87b1212167845c5269200c9
#
_cell.length_a   1.000
_cell.length_b   1.000
_cell.length_c   1.000
_cell.angle_alpha   90.00
_cell.angle_beta   90.00
_cell.angle_gamma   90.00
#
_symmetry.space_group_name_H-M   'P 1'
#
loop_
_entity.id
_entity.type
_entity.pdbx_description
1 polymer ?
#
loop_
_entity_poly.entity_id
_entity_poly.type
_entity_poly.pdbx_seq_one_letter_code
_entity_poly.pdbx_strand_id
1 'polypeptide(L)'
;MKAARFIQMATVISLATLGGAATASAQSKTFTISWWGYNGEKMNANIIEPFKKICDCNIVFETGNNADRLNKLKLRDGKGVDVIYLSDSFSQQGIEQGMFKEIDQSKIPNLKEIYELGRAPQGKYGPAYTIGRVGLVYDSAKVNPPITSWNDLWRPDLKSAVSLPGITTTAGPMAVIQAGKHAGVDPYADTEKTFKAVEALKSNVVKNYNTGSELVNLISTGEVRVAMAQDFTLASMQAAVKTMTWAKLKEGDIATVNTINISKGSENVDLAYKFIDFILSKDVQQKEAEQGVDAPINTKVQLTPDQAKIWTYGAEQVGSLSLISYSKMNAAKTEWIDQWNEVFGK
;
A
#
# COMPACT_ATOMS: atom_id res chain seq x y z
N MET A 1 -44.70 37.70 88.46
CA MET A 1 -44.28 36.63 87.56
C MET A 1 -43.54 37.25 86.37
N LYS A 2 -42.24 37.01 86.21
CA LYS A 2 -41.31 37.77 85.34
C LYS A 2 -41.22 37.08 83.97
N ALA A 3 -41.53 37.84 82.94
CA ALA A 3 -41.31 37.38 81.54
C ALA A 3 -39.87 37.72 81.06
N ALA A 4 -39.13 36.74 80.66
CA ALA A 4 -37.80 36.91 80.10
C ALA A 4 -37.93 37.15 78.58
N ARG A 5 -37.32 38.25 78.09
CA ARG A 5 -37.16 38.56 76.65
C ARG A 5 -35.89 37.90 76.14
N PHE A 6 -36.01 37.05 75.15
CA PHE A 6 -34.84 36.56 74.34
C PHE A 6 -34.60 37.49 73.15
N ILE A 7 -33.41 38.02 73.06
CA ILE A 7 -32.94 38.80 71.93
C ILE A 7 -32.30 37.79 70.97
N GLN A 8 -32.84 37.65 69.77
CA GLN A 8 -32.22 36.90 68.70
C GLN A 8 -31.25 37.79 67.92
N MET A 9 -29.96 37.43 67.95
CA MET A 9 -28.91 38.05 67.20
C MET A 9 -28.86 37.34 65.82
N ALA A 10 -29.22 38.03 64.75
CA ALA A 10 -29.16 37.51 63.40
C ALA A 10 -27.74 37.69 62.91
N THR A 11 -27.03 36.58 62.70
CA THR A 11 -25.69 36.56 62.04
C THR A 11 -25.93 36.50 60.57
N VAL A 12 -25.52 37.54 59.84
CA VAL A 12 -25.47 37.59 58.36
C VAL A 12 -24.22 36.90 57.92
N ILE A 13 -24.34 35.70 57.35
CA ILE A 13 -23.25 35.00 56.68
C ILE A 13 -23.22 35.46 55.21
N SER A 14 -22.22 36.27 54.84
CA SER A 14 -21.94 36.63 53.44
C SER A 14 -21.27 35.44 52.76
N LEU A 15 -21.97 34.72 51.88
CA LEU A 15 -21.41 33.74 50.97
C LEU A 15 -20.65 34.49 49.85
N ALA A 16 -19.33 34.52 49.94
CA ALA A 16 -18.47 34.90 48.83
C ALA A 16 -18.47 33.73 47.81
N THR A 17 -19.21 33.86 46.70
CA THR A 17 -19.12 32.95 45.56
C THR A 17 -17.78 33.16 44.84
N LEU A 18 -16.80 32.32 45.17
CA LEU A 18 -15.59 32.16 44.33
C LEU A 18 -16.06 31.51 43.02
N GLY A 19 -16.25 32.32 41.99
CA GLY A 19 -16.39 31.89 40.61
C GLY A 19 -15.09 31.24 40.12
N GLY A 20 -14.95 29.94 40.34
CA GLY A 20 -13.93 29.14 39.74
C GLY A 20 -14.18 29.13 38.21
N ALA A 21 -13.41 29.89 37.45
CA ALA A 21 -13.33 29.69 36.01
C ALA A 21 -12.80 28.28 35.78
N ALA A 22 -13.71 27.33 35.55
CA ALA A 22 -13.33 26.04 35.00
C ALA A 22 -12.70 26.29 33.63
N THR A 23 -11.37 26.29 33.58
CA THR A 23 -10.67 26.15 32.32
C THR A 23 -11.07 24.81 31.74
N ALA A 24 -12.02 24.82 30.82
CA ALA A 24 -12.34 23.65 30.02
C ALA A 24 -11.03 23.30 29.30
N SER A 25 -10.31 22.31 29.82
CA SER A 25 -9.20 21.67 29.09
C SER A 25 -9.83 21.16 27.82
N ALA A 26 -9.56 21.82 26.72
CA ALA A 26 -9.96 21.34 25.41
C ALA A 26 -9.37 19.95 25.26
N GLN A 27 -10.20 18.91 25.31
CA GLN A 27 -9.77 17.54 25.13
C GLN A 27 -9.10 17.48 23.75
N SER A 28 -7.79 17.19 23.73
CA SER A 28 -7.03 17.12 22.48
C SER A 28 -7.71 16.13 21.54
N LYS A 29 -7.96 16.55 20.30
CA LYS A 29 -8.61 15.71 19.31
C LYS A 29 -7.81 14.42 19.12
N THR A 30 -8.48 13.28 19.10
CA THR A 30 -7.83 12.00 18.78
C THR A 30 -7.93 11.76 17.28
N PHE A 31 -6.79 11.51 16.64
CA PHE A 31 -6.68 11.17 15.24
C PHE A 31 -6.19 9.73 15.09
N THR A 32 -7.02 8.86 14.51
CA THR A 32 -6.76 7.43 14.42
C THR A 32 -6.27 7.04 13.01
N ILE A 33 -5.06 6.46 12.96
CA ILE A 33 -4.42 5.98 11.74
C ILE A 33 -4.45 4.46 11.74
N SER A 34 -5.09 3.85 10.74
CA SER A 34 -5.05 2.40 10.51
C SER A 34 -3.92 2.07 9.53
N TRP A 35 -2.94 1.31 10.00
CA TRP A 35 -1.66 1.08 9.32
C TRP A 35 -1.09 -0.32 9.64
N TRP A 36 -0.16 -0.83 8.82
CA TRP A 36 0.37 -2.20 9.00
C TRP A 36 1.34 -2.40 10.15
N GLY A 37 1.87 -1.35 10.76
CA GLY A 37 2.79 -1.45 11.91
C GLY A 37 4.26 -1.73 11.53
N TYR A 38 4.60 -1.72 10.24
CA TYR A 38 5.97 -1.93 9.78
C TYR A 38 6.80 -0.64 9.95
N ASN A 39 8.12 -0.76 10.27
CA ASN A 39 9.00 0.38 10.47
C ASN A 39 8.49 1.43 11.49
N GLY A 40 7.89 0.99 12.60
CA GLY A 40 7.23 1.88 13.57
C GLY A 40 8.08 3.02 14.11
N GLU A 41 9.38 2.79 14.34
CA GLU A 41 10.31 3.84 14.78
C GLU A 41 10.48 4.94 13.73
N LYS A 42 10.64 4.55 12.45
CA LYS A 42 10.77 5.51 11.35
C LYS A 42 9.45 6.24 11.09
N MET A 43 8.32 5.52 11.09
CA MET A 43 6.98 6.11 11.01
C MET A 43 6.79 7.17 12.10
N ASN A 44 7.17 6.88 13.33
CA ASN A 44 7.09 7.83 14.44
C ASN A 44 7.98 9.05 14.21
N ALA A 45 9.26 8.84 13.86
CA ALA A 45 10.23 9.92 13.71
C ALA A 45 10.01 10.80 12.48
N ASN A 46 9.53 10.21 11.37
CA ASN A 46 9.42 10.91 10.09
C ASN A 46 8.05 11.54 9.86
N ILE A 47 7.01 10.93 10.42
CA ILE A 47 5.62 11.30 10.13
C ILE A 47 4.90 11.75 11.40
N ILE A 48 4.86 10.92 12.45
CA ILE A 48 3.98 11.14 13.58
C ILE A 48 4.40 12.32 14.44
N GLU A 49 5.65 12.35 14.92
CA GLU A 49 6.11 13.44 15.76
C GLU A 49 6.13 14.81 15.04
N PRO A 50 6.51 14.89 13.74
CA PRO A 50 6.32 16.12 12.99
C PRO A 50 4.84 16.52 12.80
N PHE A 51 3.95 15.54 12.51
CA PHE A 51 2.54 15.85 12.30
C PHE A 51 1.82 16.26 13.59
N LYS A 52 2.16 15.70 14.75
CA LYS A 52 1.63 16.15 16.06
C LYS A 52 1.82 17.65 16.28
N LYS A 53 2.95 18.21 15.83
CA LYS A 53 3.23 19.65 15.92
C LYS A 53 2.31 20.49 15.03
N ILE A 54 1.76 19.87 13.96
CA ILE A 54 0.86 20.53 12.99
C ILE A 54 -0.60 20.43 13.46
N CYS A 55 -1.00 19.27 14.01
CA CYS A 55 -2.39 18.98 14.30
C CYS A 55 -2.82 19.36 15.71
N ASP A 56 -1.90 19.53 16.65
CA ASP A 56 -2.19 19.66 18.10
C ASP A 56 -3.18 18.59 18.55
N CYS A 57 -2.90 17.34 18.20
CA CYS A 57 -3.79 16.21 18.40
C CYS A 57 -3.06 15.00 19.01
N ASN A 58 -3.83 14.11 19.64
CA ASN A 58 -3.36 12.79 20.04
C ASN A 58 -3.51 11.82 18.87
N ILE A 59 -2.42 11.11 18.49
CA ILE A 59 -2.45 10.13 17.41
C ILE A 59 -2.50 8.72 17.99
N VAL A 60 -3.47 7.93 17.52
CA VAL A 60 -3.68 6.54 17.90
C VAL A 60 -3.53 5.65 16.66
N PHE A 61 -2.93 4.48 16.85
CA PHE A 61 -2.77 3.49 15.79
C PHE A 61 -3.72 2.31 15.94
N GLU A 62 -4.27 1.88 14.80
CA GLU A 62 -4.80 0.54 14.63
C GLU A 62 -3.88 -0.20 13.66
N THR A 63 -3.27 -1.30 14.11
CA THR A 63 -2.32 -2.08 13.29
C THR A 63 -2.89 -3.44 12.89
N GLY A 64 -2.31 -4.02 11.83
CA GLY A 64 -2.66 -5.33 11.31
C GLY A 64 -2.43 -5.43 9.80
N ASN A 65 -2.69 -6.59 9.21
CA ASN A 65 -2.67 -6.75 7.76
C ASN A 65 -3.85 -6.04 7.09
N ASN A 66 -3.82 -5.92 5.76
CA ASN A 66 -4.86 -5.21 5.00
C ASN A 66 -6.26 -5.79 5.24
N ALA A 67 -6.40 -7.13 5.18
CA ALA A 67 -7.69 -7.79 5.30
C ALA A 67 -8.30 -7.57 6.69
N ASP A 68 -7.51 -7.73 7.75
CA ASP A 68 -7.96 -7.57 9.13
C ASP A 68 -8.43 -6.14 9.39
N ARG A 69 -7.66 -5.15 8.95
CA ARG A 69 -7.97 -3.73 9.16
C ARG A 69 -9.22 -3.30 8.36
N LEU A 70 -9.33 -3.74 7.10
CA LEU A 70 -10.51 -3.45 6.30
C LEU A 70 -11.76 -4.12 6.86
N ASN A 71 -11.65 -5.37 7.32
CA ASN A 71 -12.77 -6.07 7.96
C ASN A 71 -13.21 -5.40 9.27
N LYS A 72 -12.26 -4.98 10.11
CA LYS A 72 -12.56 -4.21 11.33
C LYS A 72 -13.29 -2.90 11.01
N LEU A 73 -12.82 -2.19 9.99
CA LEU A 73 -13.44 -0.95 9.53
C LEU A 73 -14.87 -1.20 9.04
N LYS A 74 -15.09 -2.27 8.28
CA LYS A 74 -16.41 -2.69 7.79
C LYS A 74 -17.37 -3.02 8.94
N LEU A 75 -16.92 -3.80 9.93
CA LEU A 75 -17.73 -4.16 11.10
C LEU A 75 -18.19 -2.92 11.91
N ARG A 76 -17.44 -1.83 11.86
CA ARG A 76 -17.73 -0.56 12.52
C ARG A 76 -18.44 0.46 11.62
N ASP A 77 -18.85 0.06 10.42
CA ASP A 77 -19.44 0.95 9.39
C ASP A 77 -18.57 2.19 9.12
N GLY A 78 -17.27 1.99 9.03
CA GLY A 78 -16.29 3.05 8.74
C GLY A 78 -15.91 3.93 9.95
N LYS A 79 -16.39 3.64 11.16
CA LYS A 79 -16.12 4.47 12.37
C LYS A 79 -14.83 4.06 13.08
N GLY A 80 -14.31 5.00 13.90
CA GLY A 80 -13.18 4.76 14.80
C GLY A 80 -11.81 4.75 14.10
N VAL A 81 -11.75 5.13 12.82
CA VAL A 81 -10.52 5.36 12.05
C VAL A 81 -10.71 6.61 11.22
N ASP A 82 -9.70 7.48 11.17
CA ASP A 82 -9.73 8.68 10.35
C ASP A 82 -9.11 8.44 8.97
N VAL A 83 -7.93 7.84 8.94
CA VAL A 83 -7.27 7.44 7.69
C VAL A 83 -6.80 5.99 7.75
N ILE A 84 -6.87 5.32 6.61
CA ILE A 84 -6.43 3.94 6.46
C ILE A 84 -5.49 3.78 5.27
N TYR A 85 -4.34 3.18 5.54
CA TYR A 85 -3.35 2.78 4.54
C TYR A 85 -3.68 1.40 3.99
N LEU A 86 -3.80 1.25 2.70
CA LEU A 86 -4.13 -0.02 2.06
C LEU A 86 -3.33 -0.20 0.77
N SER A 87 -3.02 -1.46 0.45
CA SER A 87 -2.61 -1.77 -0.91
C SER A 87 -3.79 -1.61 -1.87
N ASP A 88 -3.48 -1.41 -3.13
CA ASP A 88 -4.41 -1.12 -4.21
C ASP A 88 -5.63 -2.05 -4.29
N SER A 89 -5.42 -3.37 -4.24
CA SER A 89 -6.53 -4.33 -4.30
C SER A 89 -7.48 -4.25 -3.10
N PHE A 90 -6.95 -4.02 -1.89
CA PHE A 90 -7.77 -3.87 -0.69
C PHE A 90 -8.43 -2.50 -0.61
N SER A 91 -7.76 -1.46 -1.12
CA SER A 91 -8.38 -0.16 -1.27
C SER A 91 -9.57 -0.23 -2.22
N GLN A 92 -9.43 -0.91 -3.35
CA GLN A 92 -10.55 -1.14 -4.28
C GLN A 92 -11.71 -1.88 -3.62
N GLN A 93 -11.43 -2.93 -2.83
CA GLN A 93 -12.48 -3.61 -2.05
C GLN A 93 -13.19 -2.67 -1.08
N GLY A 94 -12.44 -1.82 -0.38
CA GLY A 94 -13.02 -0.84 0.54
C GLY A 94 -13.89 0.20 -0.17
N ILE A 95 -13.53 0.61 -1.38
CA ILE A 95 -14.32 1.49 -2.24
C ILE A 95 -15.65 0.82 -2.63
N GLU A 96 -15.58 -0.42 -3.12
CA GLU A 96 -16.76 -1.21 -3.52
C GLU A 96 -17.71 -1.47 -2.35
N GLN A 97 -17.19 -1.54 -1.13
CA GLN A 97 -17.95 -1.68 0.10
C GLN A 97 -18.43 -0.35 0.68
N GLY A 98 -18.12 0.79 0.05
CA GLY A 98 -18.52 2.12 0.52
C GLY A 98 -17.87 2.55 1.85
N MET A 99 -16.63 2.12 2.10
CA MET A 99 -15.94 2.38 3.38
C MET A 99 -15.22 3.73 3.43
N PHE A 100 -15.08 4.45 2.32
CA PHE A 100 -14.29 5.66 2.23
C PHE A 100 -15.09 6.86 1.76
N LYS A 101 -14.59 8.04 2.09
CA LYS A 101 -15.06 9.32 1.53
C LYS A 101 -14.39 9.59 0.19
N GLU A 102 -15.13 10.20 -0.73
CA GLU A 102 -14.52 10.80 -1.92
C GLU A 102 -13.57 11.94 -1.50
N ILE A 103 -12.48 12.10 -2.21
CA ILE A 103 -11.44 13.09 -1.92
C ILE A 103 -11.70 14.38 -2.72
N ASP A 104 -11.75 15.50 -2.01
CA ASP A 104 -11.62 16.82 -2.61
C ASP A 104 -10.13 17.13 -2.84
N GLN A 105 -9.66 16.95 -4.07
CA GLN A 105 -8.26 17.15 -4.44
C GLN A 105 -7.75 18.57 -4.19
N SER A 106 -8.63 19.57 -4.13
CA SER A 106 -8.26 20.96 -3.86
C SER A 106 -7.73 21.17 -2.44
N LYS A 107 -8.08 20.25 -1.52
CA LYS A 107 -7.63 20.25 -0.12
C LYS A 107 -6.26 19.58 0.09
N ILE A 108 -5.64 19.06 -0.97
CA ILE A 108 -4.34 18.38 -0.92
C ILE A 108 -3.38 19.04 -1.90
N PRO A 109 -2.78 20.20 -1.57
CA PRO A 109 -1.88 20.94 -2.46
C PRO A 109 -0.74 20.11 -3.03
N ASN A 110 -0.12 19.23 -2.22
CA ASN A 110 0.99 18.37 -2.63
C ASN A 110 0.58 17.30 -3.65
N LEU A 111 -0.71 17.07 -3.87
CA LEU A 111 -1.20 16.13 -4.89
C LEU A 111 -0.74 16.53 -6.32
N LYS A 112 -0.51 17.81 -6.56
CA LYS A 112 0.02 18.31 -7.85
C LYS A 112 1.49 17.94 -8.07
N GLU A 113 2.19 17.59 -7.01
CA GLU A 113 3.62 17.32 -7.00
C GLU A 113 3.96 15.84 -7.11
N ILE A 114 2.97 14.94 -7.01
CA ILE A 114 3.18 13.51 -7.18
C ILE A 114 3.02 13.08 -8.64
N TYR A 115 3.54 11.91 -8.98
CA TYR A 115 3.31 11.31 -10.30
C TYR A 115 1.81 11.20 -10.60
N GLU A 116 1.44 11.44 -11.86
CA GLU A 116 0.04 11.50 -12.27
C GLU A 116 -0.72 10.20 -11.95
N LEU A 117 -0.11 9.04 -12.18
CA LEU A 117 -0.72 7.75 -11.89
C LEU A 117 -1.09 7.56 -10.40
N GLY A 118 -0.43 8.31 -9.50
CA GLY A 118 -0.70 8.24 -8.06
C GLY A 118 -1.77 9.21 -7.57
N ARG A 119 -2.18 10.19 -8.38
CA ARG A 119 -3.13 11.24 -7.95
C ARG A 119 -4.53 10.71 -7.70
N ALA A 120 -4.98 9.79 -8.56
CA ALA A 120 -6.30 9.19 -8.51
C ALA A 120 -6.26 7.75 -9.02
N PRO A 121 -5.46 6.85 -8.42
CA PRO A 121 -5.24 5.50 -8.94
C PRO A 121 -6.54 4.68 -8.95
N GLN A 122 -7.51 5.08 -8.16
CA GLN A 122 -8.82 4.44 -8.01
C GLN A 122 -9.97 5.48 -8.09
N GLY A 123 -9.83 6.44 -9.00
CA GLY A 123 -10.85 7.46 -9.26
C GLY A 123 -10.88 8.53 -8.17
N LYS A 124 -12.05 8.75 -7.57
CA LYS A 124 -12.29 9.86 -6.64
C LYS A 124 -11.81 9.61 -5.20
N TYR A 125 -11.11 8.52 -4.95
CA TYR A 125 -10.73 8.10 -3.61
C TYR A 125 -9.25 8.42 -3.32
N GLY A 126 -8.73 7.91 -2.22
CA GLY A 126 -7.44 8.30 -1.70
C GLY A 126 -6.28 8.16 -2.69
N PRO A 127 -5.34 9.12 -2.69
CA PRO A 127 -4.17 9.07 -3.54
C PRO A 127 -3.22 7.94 -3.12
N ALA A 128 -2.34 7.56 -4.02
CA ALA A 128 -1.18 6.79 -3.66
C ALA A 128 -0.20 7.64 -2.84
N TYR A 129 0.45 7.03 -1.85
CA TYR A 129 1.53 7.68 -1.08
C TYR A 129 2.90 7.04 -1.37
N THR A 130 2.92 5.86 -1.95
CA THR A 130 4.13 5.17 -2.42
C THR A 130 3.81 4.36 -3.67
N ILE A 131 4.83 4.07 -4.45
CA ILE A 131 4.74 3.34 -5.71
C ILE A 131 5.78 2.24 -5.75
N GLY A 132 5.41 1.10 -6.30
CA GLY A 132 6.29 0.00 -6.63
C GLY A 132 5.92 -0.59 -7.98
N ARG A 133 6.56 -1.69 -8.33
CA ARG A 133 6.30 -2.39 -9.58
C ARG A 133 6.43 -3.90 -9.44
N VAL A 134 5.73 -4.60 -10.29
CA VAL A 134 5.90 -6.02 -10.56
C VAL A 134 6.45 -6.18 -11.96
N GLY A 135 7.51 -6.95 -12.08
CA GLY A 135 8.18 -7.22 -13.34
C GLY A 135 8.88 -8.58 -13.32
N LEU A 136 9.78 -8.79 -14.27
CA LEU A 136 10.60 -9.99 -14.33
C LEU A 136 12.03 -9.70 -13.86
N VAL A 137 12.57 -10.60 -13.06
CA VAL A 137 13.98 -10.62 -12.67
C VAL A 137 14.61 -11.91 -13.19
N TYR A 138 15.87 -11.87 -13.56
CA TYR A 138 16.57 -13.05 -14.07
C TYR A 138 18.05 -13.02 -13.75
N ASP A 139 18.68 -14.19 -13.70
CA ASP A 139 20.14 -14.34 -13.59
C ASP A 139 20.78 -14.11 -14.95
N SER A 140 21.37 -12.93 -15.15
CA SER A 140 21.98 -12.53 -16.42
C SER A 140 23.21 -13.35 -16.83
N ALA A 141 23.80 -14.11 -15.89
CA ALA A 141 24.89 -15.04 -16.20
C ALA A 141 24.39 -16.40 -16.74
N LYS A 142 23.13 -16.74 -16.49
CA LYS A 142 22.58 -18.07 -16.81
C LYS A 142 21.45 -18.06 -17.84
N VAL A 143 20.85 -16.89 -18.11
CA VAL A 143 19.74 -16.75 -19.06
C VAL A 143 20.20 -15.98 -20.28
N ASN A 144 20.25 -16.69 -21.42
CA ASN A 144 20.63 -16.12 -22.71
C ASN A 144 19.75 -16.74 -23.82
N PRO A 145 19.03 -15.94 -24.63
CA PRO A 145 19.04 -14.47 -24.67
C PRO A 145 18.42 -13.84 -23.41
N PRO A 146 18.73 -12.55 -23.13
CA PRO A 146 18.16 -11.81 -22.01
C PRO A 146 16.63 -11.78 -22.04
N ILE A 147 16.02 -11.61 -20.86
CA ILE A 147 14.56 -11.40 -20.74
C ILE A 147 14.23 -9.97 -21.15
N THR A 148 13.32 -9.79 -22.10
CA THR A 148 12.91 -8.49 -22.66
C THR A 148 11.41 -8.34 -22.86
N SER A 149 10.65 -9.39 -22.54
CA SER A 149 9.20 -9.43 -22.70
C SER A 149 8.57 -10.31 -21.64
N TRP A 150 7.32 -10.01 -21.23
CA TRP A 150 6.51 -10.93 -20.44
C TRP A 150 6.34 -12.29 -21.14
N ASN A 151 6.30 -12.31 -22.48
CA ASN A 151 6.18 -13.53 -23.27
C ASN A 151 7.40 -14.46 -23.15
N ASP A 152 8.54 -13.96 -22.69
CA ASP A 152 9.71 -14.80 -22.44
C ASP A 152 9.49 -15.85 -21.35
N LEU A 153 8.49 -15.69 -20.47
CA LEU A 153 8.12 -16.72 -19.50
C LEU A 153 7.77 -18.07 -20.15
N TRP A 154 7.27 -18.07 -21.39
CA TRP A 154 6.88 -19.28 -22.16
C TRP A 154 8.02 -19.85 -23.00
N ARG A 155 9.22 -19.31 -22.94
CA ARG A 155 10.37 -19.82 -23.66
C ARG A 155 10.71 -21.25 -23.25
N PRO A 156 10.95 -22.20 -24.18
CA PRO A 156 11.23 -23.59 -23.84
C PRO A 156 12.58 -23.82 -23.14
N ASP A 157 13.56 -22.91 -23.31
CA ASP A 157 14.85 -22.96 -22.62
C ASP A 157 14.76 -22.59 -21.13
N LEU A 158 13.59 -22.10 -20.68
CA LEU A 158 13.30 -21.81 -19.28
C LEU A 158 12.59 -22.95 -18.55
N LYS A 159 12.57 -24.16 -19.13
CA LYS A 159 12.00 -25.34 -18.47
C LYS A 159 12.61 -25.54 -17.09
N SER A 160 11.74 -25.70 -16.08
CA SER A 160 12.11 -25.84 -14.67
C SER A 160 13.11 -24.76 -14.19
N ALA A 161 12.83 -23.48 -14.53
CA ALA A 161 13.71 -22.36 -14.20
C ALA A 161 12.95 -21.12 -13.69
N VAL A 162 11.62 -21.13 -13.74
CA VAL A 162 10.77 -19.97 -13.44
C VAL A 162 10.13 -20.12 -12.05
N SER A 163 9.98 -18.99 -11.35
CA SER A 163 9.12 -18.91 -10.17
C SER A 163 8.09 -17.79 -10.34
N LEU A 164 6.85 -18.09 -10.00
CA LEU A 164 5.74 -17.15 -10.02
C LEU A 164 5.23 -16.87 -8.61
N PRO A 165 4.69 -15.69 -8.33
CA PRO A 165 3.99 -15.44 -7.06
C PRO A 165 2.73 -16.29 -6.97
N GLY A 166 2.46 -16.88 -5.79
CA GLY A 166 1.25 -17.63 -5.53
C GLY A 166 0.00 -16.77 -5.73
N ILE A 167 -1.07 -17.36 -6.24
CA ILE A 167 -2.30 -16.65 -6.67
C ILE A 167 -2.93 -15.79 -5.57
N THR A 168 -2.75 -16.14 -4.30
CA THR A 168 -3.31 -15.40 -3.16
C THR A 168 -2.45 -14.20 -2.73
N THR A 169 -1.24 -14.04 -3.28
CA THR A 169 -0.37 -12.88 -3.03
C THR A 169 -0.85 -11.65 -3.83
N THR A 170 -0.26 -10.49 -3.55
CA THR A 170 -0.57 -9.26 -4.31
C THR A 170 -0.25 -9.39 -5.80
N ALA A 171 0.86 -10.03 -6.14
CA ALA A 171 1.34 -10.15 -7.52
C ALA A 171 0.80 -11.40 -8.26
N GLY A 172 0.28 -12.39 -7.54
CA GLY A 172 -0.20 -13.66 -8.13
C GLY A 172 -1.23 -13.48 -9.24
N PRO A 173 -2.33 -12.74 -9.02
CA PRO A 173 -3.32 -12.48 -10.07
C PRO A 173 -2.76 -11.75 -11.30
N MET A 174 -1.65 -11.02 -11.14
CA MET A 174 -0.98 -10.35 -12.26
C MET A 174 -0.33 -11.35 -13.22
N ALA A 175 0.09 -12.54 -12.75
CA ALA A 175 0.58 -13.62 -13.61
C ALA A 175 -0.54 -14.13 -14.53
N VAL A 176 -1.76 -14.26 -14.01
CA VAL A 176 -2.95 -14.62 -14.81
C VAL A 176 -3.25 -13.55 -15.87
N ILE A 177 -3.15 -12.27 -15.49
CA ILE A 177 -3.33 -11.16 -16.44
C ILE A 177 -2.30 -11.25 -17.59
N GLN A 178 -1.02 -11.53 -17.27
CA GLN A 178 0.01 -11.66 -18.30
C GLN A 178 -0.21 -12.92 -19.18
N ALA A 179 -0.74 -14.00 -18.61
CA ALA A 179 -1.09 -15.18 -19.38
C ALA A 179 -2.23 -14.92 -20.40
N GLY A 180 -3.26 -14.18 -20.00
CA GLY A 180 -4.30 -13.75 -20.93
C GLY A 180 -3.76 -12.86 -22.05
N LYS A 181 -2.89 -11.90 -21.72
CA LYS A 181 -2.19 -11.07 -22.73
C LYS A 181 -1.33 -11.91 -23.66
N HIS A 182 -0.61 -12.90 -23.14
CA HIS A 182 0.15 -13.84 -23.95
C HIS A 182 -0.74 -14.64 -24.90
N ALA A 183 -1.90 -15.08 -24.44
CA ALA A 183 -2.90 -15.77 -25.26
C ALA A 183 -3.63 -14.85 -26.26
N GLY A 184 -3.38 -13.53 -26.23
CA GLY A 184 -4.04 -12.52 -27.08
C GLY A 184 -5.50 -12.28 -26.73
N VAL A 185 -5.90 -12.50 -25.46
CA VAL A 185 -7.29 -12.32 -25.00
C VAL A 185 -7.37 -11.36 -23.80
N ASP A 186 -8.58 -10.83 -23.55
CA ASP A 186 -8.87 -10.16 -22.27
C ASP A 186 -8.97 -11.23 -21.16
N PRO A 187 -8.06 -11.23 -20.16
CA PRO A 187 -8.03 -12.25 -19.10
C PRO A 187 -9.30 -12.28 -18.25
N TYR A 188 -10.05 -11.20 -18.24
CA TYR A 188 -11.31 -11.10 -17.50
C TYR A 188 -12.53 -11.61 -18.26
N ALA A 189 -12.43 -11.71 -19.59
CA ALA A 189 -13.53 -12.13 -20.47
C ALA A 189 -13.38 -13.56 -21.01
N ASP A 190 -12.13 -14.03 -21.19
CA ASP A 190 -11.84 -15.37 -21.73
C ASP A 190 -10.91 -16.12 -20.78
N THR A 191 -11.48 -16.55 -19.64
CA THR A 191 -10.77 -17.26 -18.59
C THR A 191 -10.22 -18.60 -19.07
N GLU A 192 -10.96 -19.30 -19.96
CA GLU A 192 -10.55 -20.59 -20.51
C GLU A 192 -9.23 -20.49 -21.28
N LYS A 193 -9.13 -19.57 -22.26
CA LYS A 193 -7.87 -19.39 -23.01
C LYS A 193 -6.76 -18.85 -22.14
N THR A 194 -7.10 -17.99 -21.18
CA THR A 194 -6.13 -17.46 -20.20
C THR A 194 -5.50 -18.61 -19.39
N PHE A 195 -6.31 -19.52 -18.87
CA PHE A 195 -5.77 -20.63 -18.06
C PHE A 195 -5.11 -21.75 -18.89
N LYS A 196 -5.45 -21.91 -20.16
CA LYS A 196 -4.63 -22.73 -21.09
C LYS A 196 -3.21 -22.16 -21.23
N ALA A 197 -3.05 -20.83 -21.25
CA ALA A 197 -1.73 -20.21 -21.27
C ALA A 197 -1.02 -20.35 -19.90
N VAL A 198 -1.74 -20.29 -18.77
CA VAL A 198 -1.18 -20.58 -17.44
C VAL A 198 -0.70 -22.04 -17.38
N GLU A 199 -1.48 -22.99 -17.87
CA GLU A 199 -1.11 -24.41 -17.93
C GLU A 199 0.15 -24.65 -18.74
N ALA A 200 0.30 -23.94 -19.88
CA ALA A 200 1.50 -24.00 -20.71
C ALA A 200 2.78 -23.55 -19.98
N LEU A 201 2.66 -22.67 -18.95
CA LEU A 201 3.78 -22.28 -18.09
C LEU A 201 4.22 -23.37 -17.11
N LYS A 202 3.37 -24.35 -16.82
CA LYS A 202 3.62 -25.37 -15.79
C LYS A 202 4.97 -26.06 -15.93
N SER A 203 5.39 -26.37 -17.16
CA SER A 203 6.68 -27.01 -17.43
C SER A 203 7.89 -26.13 -17.10
N ASN A 204 7.72 -24.81 -17.14
CA ASN A 204 8.77 -23.84 -16.85
C ASN A 204 8.82 -23.49 -15.34
N VAL A 205 7.70 -23.63 -14.62
CA VAL A 205 7.60 -23.24 -13.22
C VAL A 205 8.15 -24.35 -12.31
N VAL A 206 9.15 -24.00 -11.50
CA VAL A 206 9.71 -24.85 -10.45
C VAL A 206 8.76 -24.88 -9.26
N LYS A 207 8.38 -23.69 -8.78
CA LYS A 207 7.55 -23.51 -7.60
C LYS A 207 6.92 -22.12 -7.61
N ASN A 208 5.70 -22.03 -7.09
CA ASN A 208 5.09 -20.74 -6.74
C ASN A 208 5.54 -20.35 -5.34
N TYR A 209 5.90 -19.07 -5.15
CA TYR A 209 6.34 -18.53 -3.86
C TYR A 209 5.24 -17.66 -3.24
N ASN A 210 5.19 -17.59 -1.91
CA ASN A 210 4.22 -16.77 -1.18
C ASN A 210 4.86 -15.59 -0.42
N THR A 211 6.17 -15.63 -0.21
CA THR A 211 6.92 -14.55 0.45
C THR A 211 8.20 -14.20 -0.30
N GLY A 212 8.65 -12.95 -0.17
CA GLY A 212 9.92 -12.53 -0.75
C GLY A 212 11.12 -13.36 -0.25
N SER A 213 11.11 -13.78 1.01
CA SER A 213 12.16 -14.63 1.57
C SER A 213 12.18 -16.02 0.94
N GLU A 214 11.00 -16.60 0.63
CA GLU A 214 10.92 -17.87 -0.09
C GLU A 214 11.50 -17.72 -1.50
N LEU A 215 11.17 -16.64 -2.21
CA LEU A 215 11.74 -16.37 -3.53
C LEU A 215 13.27 -16.24 -3.47
N VAL A 216 13.80 -15.48 -2.51
CA VAL A 216 15.25 -15.31 -2.33
C VAL A 216 15.93 -16.67 -2.08
N ASN A 217 15.33 -17.55 -1.28
CA ASN A 217 15.85 -18.89 -1.04
C ASN A 217 15.91 -19.72 -2.33
N LEU A 218 14.83 -19.76 -3.12
CA LEU A 218 14.78 -20.47 -4.41
C LEU A 218 15.84 -19.97 -5.42
N ILE A 219 16.11 -18.67 -5.42
CA ILE A 219 17.15 -18.07 -6.25
C ILE A 219 18.54 -18.46 -5.72
N SER A 220 18.76 -18.44 -4.40
CA SER A 220 20.05 -18.72 -3.78
C SER A 220 20.50 -20.17 -3.98
N THR A 221 19.57 -21.12 -4.06
CA THR A 221 19.86 -22.54 -4.37
C THR A 221 20.18 -22.74 -5.87
N GLY A 222 19.88 -21.76 -6.71
CA GLY A 222 20.06 -21.85 -8.16
C GLY A 222 18.95 -22.61 -8.89
N GLU A 223 17.89 -23.01 -8.18
CA GLU A 223 16.71 -23.67 -8.76
C GLU A 223 15.94 -22.73 -9.69
N VAL A 224 15.87 -21.45 -9.30
CA VAL A 224 15.16 -20.41 -10.04
C VAL A 224 16.15 -19.47 -10.72
N ARG A 225 15.99 -19.27 -12.02
CA ARG A 225 16.80 -18.36 -12.84
C ARG A 225 16.01 -17.18 -13.39
N VAL A 226 14.68 -17.28 -13.41
CA VAL A 226 13.75 -16.20 -13.80
C VAL A 226 12.62 -16.18 -12.80
N ALA A 227 12.20 -14.99 -12.36
CA ALA A 227 11.04 -14.87 -11.50
C ALA A 227 10.20 -13.63 -11.84
N MET A 228 8.90 -13.74 -11.69
CA MET A 228 8.04 -12.58 -11.56
C MET A 228 8.13 -12.08 -10.12
N ALA A 229 8.49 -10.81 -9.90
CA ALA A 229 8.82 -10.29 -8.59
C ALA A 229 8.33 -8.85 -8.38
N GLN A 230 8.20 -8.46 -7.12
CA GLN A 230 8.04 -7.06 -6.71
C GLN A 230 9.41 -6.42 -6.48
N ASP A 231 9.57 -5.14 -6.83
CA ASP A 231 10.84 -4.42 -6.84
C ASP A 231 11.56 -4.37 -5.48
N PHE A 232 10.83 -4.29 -4.37
CA PHE A 232 11.43 -4.28 -3.03
C PHE A 232 12.24 -5.55 -2.70
N THR A 233 12.07 -6.65 -3.45
CA THR A 233 12.81 -7.90 -3.24
C THR A 233 14.17 -7.92 -3.98
N LEU A 234 14.40 -7.03 -4.95
CA LEU A 234 15.57 -7.05 -5.82
C LEU A 234 16.88 -6.99 -5.05
N ALA A 235 17.01 -6.09 -4.09
CA ALA A 235 18.23 -5.94 -3.30
C ALA A 235 18.61 -7.24 -2.56
N SER A 236 17.62 -7.94 -1.98
CA SER A 236 17.84 -9.22 -1.30
C SER A 236 18.21 -10.34 -2.29
N MET A 237 17.61 -10.35 -3.48
CA MET A 237 17.99 -11.30 -4.54
C MET A 237 19.42 -11.07 -5.03
N GLN A 238 19.83 -9.81 -5.21
CA GLN A 238 21.20 -9.45 -5.61
C GLN A 238 22.24 -9.72 -4.51
N ALA A 239 21.86 -9.64 -3.26
CA ALA A 239 22.70 -10.05 -2.14
C ALA A 239 22.97 -11.58 -2.17
N ALA A 240 21.97 -12.38 -2.56
CA ALA A 240 22.10 -13.82 -2.71
C ALA A 240 22.82 -14.23 -4.00
N VAL A 241 22.47 -13.62 -5.13
CA VAL A 241 23.04 -13.88 -6.46
C VAL A 241 23.29 -12.54 -7.16
N LYS A 242 24.55 -12.13 -7.23
CA LYS A 242 24.96 -10.80 -7.73
C LYS A 242 24.54 -10.51 -9.19
N THR A 243 24.35 -11.55 -9.99
CA THR A 243 23.96 -11.46 -11.40
C THR A 243 22.44 -11.33 -11.61
N MET A 244 21.65 -11.35 -10.53
CA MET A 244 20.23 -11.06 -10.64
C MET A 244 19.99 -9.62 -11.11
N THR A 245 19.21 -9.49 -12.16
CA THR A 245 18.90 -8.20 -12.76
C THR A 245 17.42 -8.07 -13.08
N TRP A 246 16.92 -6.84 -13.02
CA TRP A 246 15.56 -6.52 -13.46
C TRP A 246 15.52 -6.47 -14.99
N ALA A 247 14.55 -7.16 -15.58
CA ALA A 247 14.38 -7.17 -17.02
C ALA A 247 13.81 -5.82 -17.50
N LYS A 248 14.36 -5.29 -18.58
CA LYS A 248 13.76 -4.15 -19.29
C LYS A 248 12.71 -4.67 -20.27
N LEU A 249 11.48 -4.77 -19.82
CA LEU A 249 10.37 -5.32 -20.59
C LEU A 249 9.84 -4.30 -21.60
N LYS A 250 9.66 -4.71 -22.84
CA LYS A 250 9.12 -3.86 -23.92
C LYS A 250 7.66 -3.45 -23.68
N GLU A 251 6.90 -4.26 -22.96
CA GLU A 251 5.51 -3.97 -22.56
C GLU A 251 5.43 -3.13 -21.28
N GLY A 252 6.56 -2.85 -20.63
CA GLY A 252 6.64 -2.22 -19.32
C GLY A 252 6.31 -3.15 -18.15
N ASP A 253 6.57 -2.66 -16.95
CA ASP A 253 6.22 -3.32 -15.70
C ASP A 253 4.77 -2.96 -15.28
N ILE A 254 4.22 -3.72 -14.32
CA ILE A 254 2.92 -3.42 -13.73
C ILE A 254 3.15 -2.55 -12.50
N ALA A 255 2.47 -1.40 -12.44
CA ALA A 255 2.47 -0.55 -11.26
C ALA A 255 1.76 -1.23 -10.09
N THR A 256 2.33 -1.08 -8.90
CA THR A 256 1.65 -1.31 -7.64
C THR A 256 1.67 -0.04 -6.82
N VAL A 257 0.58 0.30 -6.17
CA VAL A 257 0.50 1.49 -5.33
C VAL A 257 -0.09 1.13 -3.97
N ASN A 258 0.38 1.81 -2.94
CA ASN A 258 -0.33 1.82 -1.68
C ASN A 258 -1.00 3.18 -1.53
N THR A 259 -2.26 3.15 -1.15
CA THR A 259 -3.10 4.33 -1.04
C THR A 259 -3.40 4.67 0.39
N ILE A 260 -3.78 5.91 0.63
CA ILE A 260 -4.30 6.37 1.90
C ILE A 260 -5.70 6.94 1.70
N ASN A 261 -6.69 6.37 2.39
CA ASN A 261 -8.08 6.73 2.25
C ASN A 261 -8.63 7.38 3.52
N ILE A 262 -9.54 8.32 3.37
CA ILE A 262 -10.31 8.89 4.48
C ILE A 262 -11.49 7.94 4.77
N SER A 263 -11.58 7.46 5.99
CA SER A 263 -12.67 6.58 6.39
C SER A 263 -14.02 7.28 6.30
N LYS A 264 -15.05 6.55 5.86
CA LYS A 264 -16.43 7.03 5.75
C LYS A 264 -16.94 7.68 7.05
N GLY A 265 -16.64 7.07 8.19
CA GLY A 265 -17.06 7.51 9.50
C GLY A 265 -16.09 8.44 10.23
N SER A 266 -15.06 8.96 9.56
CA SER A 266 -14.14 9.92 10.17
C SER A 266 -14.86 11.21 10.55
N GLU A 267 -14.64 11.64 11.81
CA GLU A 267 -15.10 12.91 12.35
C GLU A 267 -14.02 14.01 12.23
N ASN A 268 -12.78 13.64 11.86
CA ASN A 268 -11.64 14.52 11.74
C ASN A 268 -11.23 14.75 10.26
N VAL A 269 -12.20 14.95 9.37
CA VAL A 269 -11.97 15.01 7.91
C VAL A 269 -10.93 16.08 7.51
N ASP A 270 -10.97 17.27 8.13
CA ASP A 270 -10.00 18.32 7.81
C ASP A 270 -8.59 17.97 8.29
N LEU A 271 -8.44 17.26 9.40
CA LEU A 271 -7.15 16.71 9.82
C LEU A 271 -6.67 15.61 8.90
N ALA A 272 -7.59 14.76 8.40
CA ALA A 272 -7.26 13.73 7.43
C ALA A 272 -6.70 14.32 6.13
N TYR A 273 -7.29 15.40 5.61
CA TYR A 273 -6.74 16.13 4.46
C TYR A 273 -5.34 16.69 4.75
N LYS A 274 -5.15 17.34 5.90
CA LYS A 274 -3.83 17.86 6.31
C LYS A 274 -2.80 16.74 6.43
N PHE A 275 -3.19 15.60 6.98
CA PHE A 275 -2.30 14.44 7.10
C PHE A 275 -1.90 13.88 5.75
N ILE A 276 -2.85 13.69 4.83
CA ILE A 276 -2.59 13.21 3.47
C ILE A 276 -1.66 14.20 2.75
N ASP A 277 -1.94 15.49 2.82
CA ASP A 277 -1.08 16.50 2.21
C ASP A 277 0.34 16.47 2.78
N PHE A 278 0.46 16.35 4.11
CA PHE A 278 1.75 16.30 4.80
C PHE A 278 2.59 15.09 4.36
N ILE A 279 2.03 13.87 4.31
CA ILE A 279 2.80 12.68 3.92
C ILE A 279 3.19 12.67 2.43
N LEU A 280 2.48 13.44 1.59
CA LEU A 280 2.82 13.63 0.18
C LEU A 280 3.85 14.74 -0.05
N SER A 281 4.22 15.49 0.99
CA SER A 281 5.20 16.57 0.86
C SER A 281 6.58 16.04 0.46
N LYS A 282 7.35 16.86 -0.26
CA LYS A 282 8.71 16.51 -0.68
C LYS A 282 9.56 16.07 0.52
N ASP A 283 9.50 16.80 1.64
CA ASP A 283 10.40 16.57 2.77
C ASP A 283 10.15 15.21 3.46
N VAL A 284 8.88 14.82 3.62
CA VAL A 284 8.51 13.51 4.16
C VAL A 284 8.92 12.42 3.19
N GLN A 285 8.57 12.56 1.90
CA GLN A 285 8.86 11.59 0.86
C GLN A 285 10.38 11.39 0.63
N GLN A 286 11.17 12.47 0.69
CA GLN A 286 12.62 12.43 0.62
C GLN A 286 13.20 11.59 1.77
N LYS A 287 12.76 11.89 2.99
CA LYS A 287 13.25 11.24 4.20
C LYS A 287 12.89 9.74 4.25
N GLU A 288 11.64 9.39 3.88
CA GLU A 288 11.19 7.99 3.78
C GLU A 288 12.03 7.19 2.77
N ALA A 289 12.28 7.77 1.60
CA ALA A 289 13.06 7.12 0.54
C ALA A 289 14.54 6.98 0.92
N GLU A 290 15.17 8.00 1.49
CA GLU A 290 16.56 7.97 1.95
C GLU A 290 16.79 6.94 3.05
N GLN A 291 15.80 6.73 3.90
CA GLN A 291 15.86 5.77 5.01
C GLN A 291 15.43 4.34 4.62
N GLY A 292 15.10 4.11 3.35
CA GLY A 292 14.72 2.79 2.88
C GLY A 292 13.33 2.33 3.38
N VAL A 293 12.39 3.27 3.58
CA VAL A 293 11.05 2.95 4.08
C VAL A 293 10.08 2.72 2.94
N ASP A 294 9.86 3.74 2.10
CA ASP A 294 8.94 3.71 0.97
C ASP A 294 9.55 4.37 -0.27
N ALA A 295 9.19 3.87 -1.45
CA ALA A 295 9.51 4.53 -2.70
C ALA A 295 8.78 5.86 -2.82
N PRO A 296 9.47 6.95 -3.21
CA PRO A 296 8.85 8.27 -3.26
C PRO A 296 7.91 8.39 -4.45
N ILE A 297 6.73 8.96 -4.21
CA ILE A 297 5.79 9.30 -5.26
C ILE A 297 5.81 10.79 -5.61
N ASN A 298 6.42 11.63 -4.78
CA ASN A 298 6.59 13.05 -5.05
C ASN A 298 7.73 13.27 -6.05
N THR A 299 7.42 13.94 -7.15
CA THR A 299 8.32 14.15 -8.30
C THR A 299 9.50 15.08 -8.03
N LYS A 300 9.47 15.82 -6.90
CA LYS A 300 10.55 16.71 -6.48
C LYS A 300 11.58 16.05 -5.57
N VAL A 301 11.37 14.81 -5.18
CA VAL A 301 12.35 14.02 -4.45
C VAL A 301 13.58 13.79 -5.33
N GLN A 302 14.76 13.92 -4.75
CA GLN A 302 16.03 13.71 -5.44
C GLN A 302 16.81 12.61 -4.74
N LEU A 303 17.00 11.50 -5.44
CA LEU A 303 17.75 10.36 -4.96
C LEU A 303 19.13 10.30 -5.62
N THR A 304 20.12 9.85 -4.88
CA THR A 304 21.42 9.47 -5.48
C THR A 304 21.23 8.28 -6.43
N PRO A 305 22.17 8.05 -7.39
CA PRO A 305 22.07 6.91 -8.28
C PRO A 305 21.93 5.56 -7.56
N ASP A 306 22.55 5.39 -6.40
CA ASP A 306 22.47 4.15 -5.63
C ASP A 306 21.11 3.99 -4.92
N GLN A 307 20.57 5.07 -4.38
CA GLN A 307 19.21 5.08 -3.82
C GLN A 307 18.16 4.83 -4.90
N ALA A 308 18.32 5.44 -6.09
CA ALA A 308 17.40 5.26 -7.20
C ALA A 308 17.33 3.81 -7.73
N LYS A 309 18.40 3.03 -7.57
CA LYS A 309 18.43 1.62 -8.00
C LYS A 309 17.49 0.71 -7.22
N ILE A 310 17.21 1.06 -5.96
CA ILE A 310 16.39 0.21 -5.07
C ILE A 310 14.90 0.57 -5.12
N TRP A 311 14.54 1.67 -5.79
CA TRP A 311 13.17 2.17 -5.85
C TRP A 311 12.61 2.22 -7.26
N THR A 312 11.30 2.14 -7.37
CA THR A 312 10.58 2.62 -8.55
C THR A 312 10.60 4.14 -8.53
N TYR A 313 11.46 4.76 -9.33
CA TYR A 313 11.78 6.17 -9.25
C TYR A 313 12.15 6.77 -10.60
N GLY A 314 11.77 8.04 -10.79
CA GLY A 314 12.06 8.82 -11.99
C GLY A 314 10.92 8.78 -13.03
N ALA A 315 10.75 9.90 -13.74
CA ALA A 315 9.61 10.10 -14.64
C ALA A 315 9.55 9.08 -15.78
N GLU A 316 10.70 8.68 -16.33
CA GLU A 316 10.78 7.67 -17.40
C GLU A 316 10.29 6.31 -16.92
N GLN A 317 10.82 5.84 -15.79
CA GLN A 317 10.45 4.53 -15.24
C GLN A 317 8.99 4.50 -14.80
N VAL A 318 8.56 5.49 -14.03
CA VAL A 318 7.16 5.57 -13.57
C VAL A 318 6.19 5.76 -14.72
N GLY A 319 6.57 6.53 -15.74
CA GLY A 319 5.75 6.74 -16.95
C GLY A 319 5.61 5.50 -17.84
N SER A 320 6.51 4.52 -17.70
CA SER A 320 6.43 3.24 -18.44
C SER A 320 5.55 2.19 -17.75
N LEU A 321 5.09 2.43 -16.53
CA LEU A 321 4.29 1.48 -15.77
C LEU A 321 2.86 1.42 -16.27
N SER A 322 2.27 0.25 -16.25
CA SER A 322 0.86 0.02 -16.55
C SER A 322 0.06 -0.24 -15.29
N LEU A 323 -1.10 0.42 -15.16
CA LEU A 323 -2.09 0.09 -14.14
C LEU A 323 -2.95 -1.09 -14.60
N ILE A 324 -3.43 -1.88 -13.63
CA ILE A 324 -4.41 -2.94 -13.86
C ILE A 324 -5.76 -2.54 -13.27
N SER A 325 -6.84 -3.17 -13.74
CA SER A 325 -8.16 -2.97 -13.16
C SER A 325 -8.34 -3.86 -11.93
N TYR A 326 -8.10 -3.30 -10.74
CA TYR A 326 -8.28 -4.03 -9.49
C TYR A 326 -9.74 -4.45 -9.25
N SER A 327 -10.71 -3.68 -9.72
CA SER A 327 -12.13 -4.07 -9.65
C SER A 327 -12.40 -5.35 -10.44
N LYS A 328 -11.97 -5.41 -11.71
CA LYS A 328 -12.10 -6.64 -12.52
C LYS A 328 -11.32 -7.80 -11.91
N MET A 329 -10.09 -7.54 -11.44
CA MET A 329 -9.24 -8.54 -10.81
C MET A 329 -9.89 -9.12 -9.54
N ASN A 330 -10.44 -8.27 -8.67
CA ASN A 330 -11.13 -8.70 -7.46
C ASN A 330 -12.40 -9.51 -7.77
N ALA A 331 -13.15 -9.14 -8.79
CA ALA A 331 -14.33 -9.88 -9.23
C ALA A 331 -13.99 -11.28 -9.77
N ALA A 332 -12.87 -11.44 -10.48
CA ALA A 332 -12.44 -12.71 -11.05
C ALA A 332 -11.65 -13.59 -10.05
N LYS A 333 -11.24 -13.03 -8.90
CA LYS A 333 -10.23 -13.63 -8.02
C LYS A 333 -10.59 -15.05 -7.54
N THR A 334 -11.84 -15.29 -7.17
CA THR A 334 -12.27 -16.62 -6.65
C THR A 334 -12.13 -17.66 -7.73
N GLU A 335 -12.65 -17.42 -8.92
CA GLU A 335 -12.52 -18.32 -10.07
C GLU A 335 -11.06 -18.57 -10.44
N TRP A 336 -10.24 -17.52 -10.45
CA TRP A 336 -8.83 -17.66 -10.78
C TRP A 336 -8.04 -18.47 -9.73
N ILE A 337 -8.40 -18.38 -8.45
CA ILE A 337 -7.80 -19.21 -7.39
C ILE A 337 -8.11 -20.68 -7.64
N ASP A 338 -9.35 -21.02 -7.95
CA ASP A 338 -9.77 -22.41 -8.19
C ASP A 338 -9.02 -22.99 -9.40
N GLN A 339 -9.03 -22.31 -10.53
CA GLN A 339 -8.31 -22.73 -11.75
C GLN A 339 -6.79 -22.80 -11.56
N TRP A 340 -6.20 -21.85 -10.84
CA TRP A 340 -4.76 -21.88 -10.51
C TRP A 340 -4.39 -23.13 -9.71
N ASN A 341 -5.24 -23.48 -8.72
CA ASN A 341 -5.05 -24.67 -7.91
C ASN A 341 -5.21 -25.97 -8.72
N GLU A 342 -6.04 -25.99 -9.75
CA GLU A 342 -6.12 -27.12 -10.70
C GLU A 342 -4.81 -27.27 -11.50
N VAL A 343 -4.21 -26.17 -11.94
CA VAL A 343 -2.95 -26.22 -12.70
C VAL A 343 -1.76 -26.58 -11.82
N PHE A 344 -1.56 -25.94 -10.69
CA PHE A 344 -0.33 -26.03 -9.89
C PHE A 344 -0.45 -26.93 -8.65
N GLY A 345 -1.65 -27.38 -8.31
CA GLY A 345 -1.93 -28.06 -7.05
C GLY A 345 -2.04 -27.08 -5.86
N LYS A 346 -2.57 -27.59 -4.77
CA LYS A 346 -2.66 -26.85 -3.51
C LYS A 346 -1.33 -26.86 -2.78
#